data_51e0f826db78b113b1e1ee17899d60f9
#
_entry.id   51e0f826db78b113b1e1ee17899d60f9
#
_cell.length_a   1.000
_cell.length_b   1.000
_cell.length_c   1.000
_cell.angle_alpha   90.00
_cell.angle_beta   90.00
_cell.angle_gamma   90.00
#
_symmetry.space_group_name_H-M   'P 1'
#
loop_
_entity.id
_entity.type
_entity.pdbx_description
1 polymer ?
#
loop_
_entity_poly.entity_id
_entity_poly.type
_entity_poly.pdbx_seq_one_letter_code
_entity_poly.pdbx_strand_id
1 'polypeptide(L)'
;SYDRLIEHTNMVEAWLEKTSGLIPKSAEGHSEKMSSKAADILPMLRGIIGDANAAFTGNSDIAMPVMDMRNGHNVQEFFARNDLASLSRRGVATPDHVIRTKNYPLHLTADILAGGHAAVSDAVEGFIAEYTAYFDTNNVRFNGAKTMLMPTPNLAWIEGVGIVGISANAKAAGAASDLAAQNITAMTNGEACGGFYPVSAEKLFDMEYWSLEQAKLGKGKPPVLQGRVVMITGGCGAIGLATAKAFAAFGANIFLVDLENKALQSTLSDLGSGHGGVALDVTTKGAASHAMDACIQQFGGLDILVSNAGAAWTGEMTTLDDDVLRKSFELNFFAHQTFAKAAAGVFVTQGRGGQILFNVSKQAVNPGK
;
A
#
# COMPACT_ATOMS: atom_id res chain seq x y z
N SER A 1 -24.11 26.23 18.16
CA SER A 1 -22.70 26.48 17.87
C SER A 1 -22.02 25.17 17.54
N TYR A 2 -20.86 25.21 16.94
CA TYR A 2 -20.04 24.02 16.61
C TYR A 2 -19.67 23.24 17.87
N ASP A 3 -19.40 23.90 18.96
CA ASP A 3 -19.13 23.29 20.28
C ASP A 3 -20.29 22.44 20.78
N ARG A 4 -21.52 22.90 20.60
CA ARG A 4 -22.72 22.13 20.95
C ARG A 4 -22.90 20.86 20.11
N LEU A 5 -22.49 20.90 18.84
CA LEU A 5 -22.51 19.73 17.97
C LEU A 5 -21.53 18.67 18.46
N ILE A 6 -20.28 19.10 18.79
CA ILE A 6 -19.27 18.22 19.37
C ILE A 6 -19.75 17.64 20.70
N GLU A 7 -20.29 18.46 21.60
CA GLU A 7 -20.82 18.03 22.88
C GLU A 7 -21.91 16.95 22.72
N HIS A 8 -22.87 17.18 21.83
CA HIS A 8 -23.94 16.19 21.56
C HIS A 8 -23.40 14.91 20.91
N THR A 9 -22.41 15.02 20.01
CA THR A 9 -21.77 13.83 19.39
C THR A 9 -21.08 12.99 20.47
N ASN A 10 -20.29 13.63 21.33
CA ASN A 10 -19.62 12.95 22.45
C ASN A 10 -20.60 12.32 23.44
N MET A 11 -21.75 12.97 23.70
CA MET A 11 -22.80 12.39 24.54
C MET A 11 -23.42 11.14 23.91
N VAL A 12 -23.65 11.15 22.60
CA VAL A 12 -24.20 9.97 21.87
C VAL A 12 -23.15 8.84 21.86
N GLU A 13 -21.87 9.14 21.60
CA GLU A 13 -20.80 8.16 21.68
C GLU A 13 -20.72 7.52 23.09
N ALA A 14 -20.67 8.33 24.14
CA ALA A 14 -20.64 7.84 25.52
C ALA A 14 -21.88 7.01 25.90
N TRP A 15 -23.04 7.34 25.33
CA TRP A 15 -24.26 6.56 25.53
C TRP A 15 -24.20 5.22 24.79
N LEU A 16 -23.72 5.21 23.54
CA LEU A 16 -23.51 3.99 22.75
C LEU A 16 -22.50 3.07 23.44
N GLU A 17 -21.40 3.59 23.95
CA GLU A 17 -20.41 2.86 24.71
C GLU A 17 -20.99 2.15 25.93
N LYS A 18 -21.86 2.83 26.68
CA LYS A 18 -22.53 2.26 27.85
C LYS A 18 -23.59 1.21 27.49
N THR A 19 -24.26 1.37 26.35
CA THR A 19 -25.43 0.57 25.99
C THR A 19 -25.05 -0.64 25.16
N SER A 20 -24.01 -0.55 24.33
CA SER A 20 -23.59 -1.64 23.43
C SER A 20 -22.77 -2.75 24.10
N GLY A 21 -22.15 -2.49 25.24
CA GLY A 21 -21.28 -3.45 25.93
C GLY A 21 -20.06 -3.88 25.09
N LEU A 22 -19.77 -3.17 23.99
CA LEU A 22 -18.86 -3.58 22.93
C LEU A 22 -17.76 -2.57 22.68
N ILE A 23 -16.92 -2.31 23.69
CA ILE A 23 -15.59 -1.77 23.42
C ILE A 23 -14.57 -2.81 23.82
N PRO A 24 -13.90 -3.47 22.86
CA PRO A 24 -12.82 -4.37 23.16
C PRO A 24 -11.62 -3.60 23.72
N LYS A 25 -11.07 -4.09 24.81
CA LYS A 25 -9.80 -3.59 25.37
C LYS A 25 -8.64 -4.13 24.52
N SER A 26 -7.70 -3.23 24.15
CA SER A 26 -6.51 -3.55 23.37
C SER A 26 -5.72 -4.75 23.90
N ALA A 27 -5.39 -5.69 23.01
CA ALA A 27 -4.41 -6.73 23.24
C ALA A 27 -3.17 -6.47 22.37
N GLU A 28 -2.03 -6.25 23.02
CA GLU A 28 -0.73 -6.18 22.36
C GLU A 28 -0.26 -7.62 22.02
N GLY A 29 0.22 -7.90 20.82
CA GLY A 29 1.01 -9.08 20.58
C GLY A 29 0.83 -9.93 19.33
N HIS A 30 0.26 -9.45 18.20
CA HIS A 30 0.11 -10.28 17.00
C HIS A 30 0.77 -9.72 15.72
N SER A 31 1.61 -8.69 15.83
CA SER A 31 2.16 -7.93 14.69
C SER A 31 3.08 -8.73 13.75
N GLU A 32 3.98 -9.58 14.26
CA GLU A 32 5.03 -10.19 13.43
C GLU A 32 4.56 -11.33 12.48
N LYS A 33 3.62 -12.17 12.91
CA LYS A 33 3.12 -13.28 12.06
C LYS A 33 2.22 -12.82 10.91
N MET A 34 1.51 -11.71 11.08
CA MET A 34 0.67 -11.12 10.02
C MET A 34 1.52 -10.39 8.99
N SER A 35 2.63 -9.80 9.41
CA SER A 35 3.61 -9.13 8.57
C SER A 35 4.22 -10.04 7.49
N SER A 36 4.61 -11.28 7.83
CA SER A 36 5.20 -12.21 6.88
C SER A 36 4.23 -12.64 5.77
N LYS A 37 2.95 -12.84 6.08
CA LYS A 37 1.94 -13.17 5.08
C LYS A 37 1.68 -12.02 4.09
N ALA A 38 1.70 -10.77 4.57
CA ALA A 38 1.53 -9.60 3.71
C ALA A 38 2.62 -9.52 2.64
N ALA A 39 3.87 -9.84 2.99
CA ALA A 39 5.01 -9.82 2.07
C ALA A 39 4.85 -10.77 0.88
N ASP A 40 4.17 -11.90 1.07
CA ASP A 40 3.91 -12.87 -0.01
C ASP A 40 2.69 -12.51 -0.86
N ILE A 41 1.64 -11.95 -0.22
CA ILE A 41 0.34 -11.73 -0.85
C ILE A 41 0.27 -10.40 -1.60
N LEU A 42 0.73 -9.29 -0.98
CA LEU A 42 0.52 -7.96 -1.53
C LEU A 42 1.22 -7.73 -2.89
N PRO A 43 2.47 -8.18 -3.12
CA PRO A 43 3.10 -8.04 -4.44
C PRO A 43 2.34 -8.79 -5.54
N MET A 44 1.88 -10.00 -5.26
CA MET A 44 1.08 -10.80 -6.19
C MET A 44 -0.25 -10.09 -6.52
N LEU A 45 -1.01 -9.67 -5.51
CA LEU A 45 -2.27 -8.95 -5.70
C LEU A 45 -2.06 -7.63 -6.46
N ARG A 46 -0.97 -6.91 -6.14
CA ARG A 46 -0.58 -5.67 -6.80
C ARG A 46 -0.34 -5.88 -8.30
N GLY A 47 0.35 -6.96 -8.66
CA GLY A 47 0.59 -7.35 -10.04
C GLY A 47 -0.70 -7.69 -10.79
N ILE A 48 -1.54 -8.55 -10.22
CA ILE A 48 -2.84 -8.96 -10.80
C ILE A 48 -3.73 -7.72 -11.07
N ILE A 49 -3.86 -6.82 -10.10
CA ILE A 49 -4.62 -5.58 -10.30
C ILE A 49 -3.97 -4.68 -11.35
N GLY A 50 -2.64 -4.63 -11.41
CA GLY A 50 -1.90 -3.89 -12.43
C GLY A 50 -2.19 -4.40 -13.84
N ASP A 51 -2.26 -5.72 -14.04
CA ASP A 51 -2.63 -6.33 -15.32
C ASP A 51 -4.08 -6.03 -15.69
N ALA A 52 -5.00 -6.13 -14.76
CA ALA A 52 -6.39 -5.79 -14.97
C ALA A 52 -6.58 -4.30 -15.34
N ASN A 53 -5.84 -3.39 -14.68
CA ASN A 53 -5.83 -1.97 -15.01
C ASN A 53 -5.28 -1.71 -16.43
N ALA A 54 -4.21 -2.41 -16.82
CA ALA A 54 -3.64 -2.32 -18.16
C ALA A 54 -4.63 -2.80 -19.22
N ALA A 55 -5.31 -3.91 -18.99
CA ALA A 55 -6.33 -4.45 -19.88
C ALA A 55 -7.52 -3.47 -20.03
N PHE A 56 -8.01 -2.90 -18.94
CA PHE A 56 -9.14 -1.97 -18.99
C PHE A 56 -8.79 -0.65 -19.69
N THR A 57 -7.60 -0.12 -19.48
CA THR A 57 -7.18 1.16 -20.07
C THR A 57 -6.57 1.04 -21.46
N GLY A 58 -6.19 -0.16 -21.87
CA GLY A 58 -5.38 -0.38 -23.09
C GLY A 58 -3.94 0.15 -22.98
N ASN A 59 -3.48 0.47 -21.77
CA ASN A 59 -2.15 1.02 -21.53
C ASN A 59 -1.29 0.03 -20.72
N SER A 60 -0.37 -0.66 -21.38
CA SER A 60 0.55 -1.61 -20.75
C SER A 60 1.52 -0.97 -19.75
N ASP A 61 1.80 0.33 -19.93
CA ASP A 61 2.75 1.08 -19.09
C ASP A 61 2.09 1.71 -17.86
N ILE A 62 0.79 1.48 -17.66
CA ILE A 62 0.11 1.98 -16.46
C ILE A 62 0.80 1.45 -15.20
N ALA A 63 1.04 2.34 -14.24
CA ALA A 63 1.65 1.94 -12.98
C ALA A 63 0.72 0.97 -12.22
N MET A 64 1.33 -0.01 -11.54
CA MET A 64 0.62 -0.82 -10.56
C MET A 64 0.09 0.07 -9.43
N PRO A 65 -1.01 -0.29 -8.77
CA PRO A 65 -1.53 0.49 -7.66
C PRO A 65 -0.56 0.51 -6.48
N VAL A 66 -0.66 1.53 -5.65
CA VAL A 66 -0.05 1.56 -4.32
C VAL A 66 -1.06 1.03 -3.32
N MET A 67 -0.57 0.28 -2.35
CA MET A 67 -1.38 -0.31 -1.29
C MET A 67 -0.99 0.27 0.06
N ASP A 68 -1.96 0.35 0.95
CA ASP A 68 -1.77 0.77 2.34
C ASP A 68 -2.54 -0.19 3.25
N MET A 69 -1.89 -0.70 4.28
CA MET A 69 -2.42 -1.77 5.12
C MET A 69 -2.81 -1.26 6.51
N ARG A 70 -3.94 -1.77 7.03
CA ARG A 70 -4.36 -1.62 8.42
C ARG A 70 -4.64 -2.99 9.03
N ASN A 71 -3.98 -3.29 10.14
CA ASN A 71 -4.12 -4.56 10.85
C ASN A 71 -4.15 -4.39 12.38
N GLY A 72 -4.51 -3.21 12.85
CA GLY A 72 -4.68 -2.94 14.28
C GLY A 72 -5.70 -3.85 14.96
N HIS A 73 -5.75 -3.79 16.28
CA HIS A 73 -6.59 -4.67 17.09
C HIS A 73 -8.07 -4.72 16.64
N ASN A 74 -8.69 -3.56 16.38
CA ASN A 74 -10.08 -3.49 15.91
C ASN A 74 -10.30 -4.23 14.58
N VAL A 75 -9.30 -4.18 13.68
CA VAL A 75 -9.34 -4.91 12.41
C VAL A 75 -9.28 -6.41 12.66
N GLN A 76 -8.38 -6.85 13.54
CA GLN A 76 -8.22 -8.27 13.87
C GLN A 76 -9.50 -8.86 14.51
N GLU A 77 -10.13 -8.13 15.44
CA GLU A 77 -11.40 -8.54 16.05
C GLU A 77 -12.52 -8.59 15.02
N PHE A 78 -12.59 -7.61 14.13
CA PHE A 78 -13.58 -7.60 13.07
C PHE A 78 -13.40 -8.81 12.12
N PHE A 79 -12.16 -9.14 11.77
CA PHE A 79 -11.85 -10.28 10.91
C PHE A 79 -12.03 -11.65 11.59
N ALA A 80 -12.07 -11.70 12.92
CA ALA A 80 -12.40 -12.92 13.67
C ALA A 80 -13.91 -13.24 13.75
N ARG A 81 -14.76 -12.38 13.20
CA ARG A 81 -16.21 -12.56 13.22
C ARG A 81 -16.66 -13.68 12.31
N ASN A 82 -17.64 -14.47 12.77
CA ASN A 82 -18.24 -15.55 11.99
C ASN A 82 -19.10 -15.06 10.81
N ASP A 83 -19.57 -13.81 10.87
CA ASP A 83 -20.41 -13.18 9.85
C ASP A 83 -19.61 -12.27 8.88
N LEU A 84 -18.28 -12.34 8.89
CA LEU A 84 -17.38 -11.52 8.07
C LEU A 84 -17.74 -11.55 6.58
N ALA A 85 -18.02 -12.73 6.03
CA ALA A 85 -18.43 -12.91 4.64
C ALA A 85 -19.72 -12.16 4.31
N SER A 86 -20.71 -12.16 5.22
CA SER A 86 -21.95 -11.37 5.07
C SER A 86 -21.67 -9.87 5.15
N LEU A 87 -20.82 -9.44 6.10
CA LEU A 87 -20.50 -8.03 6.29
C LEU A 87 -19.71 -7.47 5.11
N SER A 88 -18.85 -8.27 4.45
CA SER A 88 -18.12 -7.84 3.26
C SER A 88 -19.03 -7.45 2.08
N ARG A 89 -20.32 -7.82 2.13
CA ARG A 89 -21.31 -7.56 1.08
C ARG A 89 -22.38 -6.54 1.50
N ARG A 90 -22.27 -5.95 2.69
CA ARG A 90 -23.29 -5.00 3.22
C ARG A 90 -23.23 -3.64 2.56
N GLY A 91 -22.06 -3.14 2.16
CA GLY A 91 -21.87 -1.79 1.60
C GLY A 91 -21.16 -0.85 2.56
N VAL A 92 -21.33 0.45 2.36
CA VAL A 92 -20.55 1.50 3.02
C VAL A 92 -21.41 2.54 3.74
N ALA A 93 -20.81 3.20 4.74
CA ALA A 93 -21.53 4.10 5.64
C ALA A 93 -21.83 5.49 5.04
N THR A 94 -20.98 6.02 4.14
CA THR A 94 -21.14 7.39 3.62
C THR A 94 -20.76 7.49 2.13
N PRO A 95 -21.13 8.61 1.45
CA PRO A 95 -20.70 8.88 0.07
C PRO A 95 -19.18 8.92 -0.11
N ASP A 96 -18.43 9.47 0.86
CA ASP A 96 -16.96 9.50 0.79
C ASP A 96 -16.35 8.10 0.76
N HIS A 97 -16.99 7.10 1.40
CA HIS A 97 -16.57 5.72 1.30
C HIS A 97 -16.75 5.20 -0.13
N VAL A 98 -17.95 5.27 -0.71
CA VAL A 98 -18.22 4.65 -2.02
C VAL A 98 -17.31 5.18 -3.12
N ILE A 99 -16.99 6.48 -3.14
CA ILE A 99 -16.12 7.07 -4.15
C ILE A 99 -14.64 6.68 -4.01
N ARG A 100 -14.21 6.23 -2.83
CA ARG A 100 -12.81 5.88 -2.56
C ARG A 100 -12.57 4.39 -2.38
N THR A 101 -13.50 3.66 -1.79
CA THR A 101 -13.37 2.23 -1.49
C THR A 101 -14.24 1.34 -2.37
N LYS A 102 -15.12 1.94 -3.19
CA LYS A 102 -16.25 1.30 -3.86
C LYS A 102 -17.28 0.76 -2.87
N ASN A 103 -18.30 0.08 -3.40
CA ASN A 103 -19.43 -0.44 -2.61
C ASN A 103 -19.01 -1.61 -1.70
N TYR A 104 -18.10 -2.47 -2.18
CA TYR A 104 -17.64 -3.65 -1.46
C TYR A 104 -16.12 -3.76 -1.52
N PRO A 105 -15.47 -4.39 -0.51
CA PRO A 105 -14.08 -4.82 -0.62
C PRO A 105 -13.97 -6.07 -1.51
N LEU A 106 -12.82 -6.26 -2.12
CA LEU A 106 -12.39 -7.58 -2.57
C LEU A 106 -12.11 -8.43 -1.31
N HIS A 107 -12.89 -9.48 -1.07
CA HIS A 107 -12.69 -10.35 0.09
C HIS A 107 -11.88 -11.57 -0.30
N LEU A 108 -10.64 -11.65 0.17
CA LEU A 108 -9.72 -12.77 -0.02
C LEU A 108 -9.72 -13.65 1.24
N THR A 109 -10.44 -14.75 1.16
CA THR A 109 -10.51 -15.75 2.23
C THR A 109 -9.24 -16.60 2.29
N ALA A 110 -9.05 -17.31 3.40
CA ALA A 110 -7.92 -18.23 3.55
C ALA A 110 -7.90 -19.31 2.44
N ASP A 111 -9.06 -19.79 1.99
CA ASP A 111 -9.17 -20.78 0.91
C ASP A 111 -8.74 -20.20 -0.44
N ILE A 112 -9.16 -18.97 -0.77
CA ILE A 112 -8.71 -18.30 -1.99
C ILE A 112 -7.18 -18.11 -1.95
N LEU A 113 -6.64 -17.66 -0.83
CA LEU A 113 -5.20 -17.47 -0.67
C LEU A 113 -4.42 -18.78 -0.78
N ALA A 114 -4.96 -19.89 -0.26
CA ALA A 114 -4.37 -21.21 -0.41
C ALA A 114 -4.32 -21.70 -1.87
N GLY A 115 -5.25 -21.24 -2.72
CA GLY A 115 -5.25 -21.50 -4.17
C GLY A 115 -4.19 -20.73 -4.96
N GLY A 116 -3.45 -19.80 -4.31
CA GLY A 116 -2.34 -19.08 -4.91
C GLY A 116 -2.77 -18.07 -5.99
N HIS A 117 -1.85 -17.79 -6.92
CA HIS A 117 -2.02 -16.76 -7.94
C HIS A 117 -3.31 -16.93 -8.76
N ALA A 118 -3.63 -18.13 -9.23
CA ALA A 118 -4.79 -18.37 -10.06
C ALA A 118 -6.10 -18.04 -9.34
N ALA A 119 -6.27 -18.52 -8.10
CA ALA A 119 -7.48 -18.26 -7.31
C ALA A 119 -7.64 -16.77 -6.94
N VAL A 120 -6.52 -16.07 -6.68
CA VAL A 120 -6.56 -14.62 -6.43
C VAL A 120 -6.90 -13.85 -7.71
N SER A 121 -6.38 -14.27 -8.88
CA SER A 121 -6.75 -13.71 -10.18
C SER A 121 -8.25 -13.88 -10.46
N ASP A 122 -8.77 -15.09 -10.28
CA ASP A 122 -10.20 -15.39 -10.45
C ASP A 122 -11.08 -14.52 -9.52
N ALA A 123 -10.63 -14.30 -8.28
CA ALA A 123 -11.34 -13.44 -7.34
C ALA A 123 -11.35 -11.96 -7.77
N VAL A 124 -10.25 -11.46 -8.33
CA VAL A 124 -10.17 -10.09 -8.89
C VAL A 124 -11.04 -9.97 -10.14
N GLU A 125 -11.02 -10.95 -11.03
CA GLU A 125 -11.89 -10.98 -12.23
C GLU A 125 -13.37 -11.05 -11.85
N GLY A 126 -13.73 -11.85 -10.85
CA GLY A 126 -15.08 -11.92 -10.29
C GLY A 126 -15.54 -10.56 -9.74
N PHE A 127 -14.67 -9.87 -8.99
CA PHE A 127 -14.96 -8.51 -8.51
C PHE A 127 -15.20 -7.52 -9.66
N ILE A 128 -14.37 -7.57 -10.70
CA ILE A 128 -14.50 -6.71 -11.89
C ILE A 128 -15.82 -6.99 -12.62
N ALA A 129 -16.18 -8.25 -12.78
CA ALA A 129 -17.43 -8.66 -13.42
C ALA A 129 -18.66 -8.16 -12.63
N GLU A 130 -18.65 -8.30 -11.30
CA GLU A 130 -19.71 -7.79 -10.44
C GLU A 130 -19.83 -6.26 -10.48
N TYR A 131 -18.70 -5.55 -10.43
CA TYR A 131 -18.72 -4.09 -10.53
C TYR A 131 -19.22 -3.61 -11.90
N THR A 132 -18.83 -4.31 -12.97
CA THR A 132 -19.32 -4.02 -14.33
C THR A 132 -20.84 -4.23 -14.42
N ALA A 133 -21.34 -5.33 -13.91
CA ALA A 133 -22.78 -5.59 -13.87
C ALA A 133 -23.57 -4.56 -13.04
N TYR A 134 -22.99 -4.15 -11.90
CA TYR A 134 -23.54 -3.05 -11.07
C TYR A 134 -23.60 -1.74 -11.85
N PHE A 135 -22.52 -1.39 -12.58
CA PHE A 135 -22.48 -0.21 -13.41
C PHE A 135 -23.50 -0.26 -14.54
N ASP A 136 -23.52 -1.34 -15.31
CA ASP A 136 -24.40 -1.48 -16.48
C ASP A 136 -25.88 -1.42 -16.08
N THR A 137 -26.25 -2.13 -14.99
CA THR A 137 -27.62 -2.15 -14.47
C THR A 137 -28.10 -0.74 -14.09
N ASN A 138 -27.25 0.05 -13.42
CA ASN A 138 -27.64 1.37 -12.94
C ASN A 138 -27.51 2.47 -14.01
N ASN A 139 -26.60 2.36 -14.96
CA ASN A 139 -26.36 3.36 -16.01
C ASN A 139 -27.54 3.46 -16.98
N VAL A 140 -28.39 2.43 -17.10
CA VAL A 140 -29.64 2.46 -17.87
C VAL A 140 -30.54 3.62 -17.44
N ARG A 141 -30.62 3.92 -16.11
CA ARG A 141 -31.40 5.04 -15.56
C ARG A 141 -30.91 6.41 -16.03
N PHE A 142 -29.68 6.49 -16.50
CA PHE A 142 -29.02 7.69 -17.04
C PHE A 142 -28.87 7.65 -18.56
N ASN A 143 -29.63 6.79 -19.26
CA ASN A 143 -29.55 6.59 -20.72
C ASN A 143 -28.12 6.31 -21.21
N GLY A 144 -27.31 5.63 -20.43
CA GLY A 144 -25.92 5.33 -20.78
C GLY A 144 -24.94 6.52 -20.66
N ALA A 145 -25.35 7.62 -20.04
CA ALA A 145 -24.55 8.86 -20.03
C ALA A 145 -23.35 8.84 -19.07
N LYS A 146 -23.27 7.85 -18.16
CA LYS A 146 -22.14 7.75 -17.22
C LYS A 146 -20.99 6.96 -17.84
N THR A 147 -19.76 7.34 -17.49
CA THR A 147 -18.55 6.59 -17.89
C THR A 147 -18.07 5.78 -16.70
N MET A 148 -17.83 4.48 -16.93
CA MET A 148 -17.35 3.58 -15.88
C MET A 148 -16.00 4.02 -15.34
N LEU A 149 -15.89 4.04 -14.01
CA LEU A 149 -14.62 4.17 -13.31
C LEU A 149 -13.80 2.88 -13.47
N MET A 150 -12.50 2.94 -13.14
CA MET A 150 -11.65 1.76 -13.08
C MET A 150 -12.39 0.64 -12.31
N PRO A 151 -12.67 -0.53 -12.92
CA PRO A 151 -13.51 -1.55 -12.29
C PRO A 151 -12.77 -2.41 -11.25
N THR A 152 -11.45 -2.29 -11.17
CA THR A 152 -10.63 -3.02 -10.19
C THR A 152 -10.91 -2.58 -8.74
N PRO A 153 -10.64 -3.43 -7.74
CA PRO A 153 -10.91 -3.09 -6.34
C PRO A 153 -10.06 -1.91 -5.85
N ASN A 154 -10.68 -1.01 -5.09
CA ASN A 154 -10.00 0.05 -4.35
C ASN A 154 -9.77 -0.32 -2.88
N LEU A 155 -10.31 -1.44 -2.45
CA LEU A 155 -10.23 -1.96 -1.09
C LEU A 155 -10.21 -3.48 -1.14
N ALA A 156 -9.32 -4.10 -0.36
CA ALA A 156 -9.36 -5.53 -0.10
C ALA A 156 -9.44 -5.83 1.39
N TRP A 157 -10.21 -6.85 1.74
CA TRP A 157 -10.20 -7.52 3.03
C TRP A 157 -9.49 -8.85 2.86
N ILE A 158 -8.34 -9.01 3.49
CA ILE A 158 -7.47 -10.16 3.29
C ILE A 158 -7.33 -10.91 4.62
N GLU A 159 -7.89 -12.12 4.70
CA GLU A 159 -7.82 -12.93 5.90
C GLU A 159 -6.36 -13.25 6.29
N GLY A 160 -6.02 -12.98 7.55
CA GLY A 160 -4.66 -13.11 8.07
C GLY A 160 -3.71 -11.97 7.69
N VAL A 161 -4.20 -10.91 7.00
CA VAL A 161 -3.45 -9.67 6.72
C VAL A 161 -4.18 -8.46 7.28
N GLY A 162 -5.46 -8.27 6.93
CA GLY A 162 -6.25 -7.13 7.38
C GLY A 162 -6.90 -6.35 6.23
N ILE A 163 -7.11 -5.07 6.44
CA ILE A 163 -7.64 -4.12 5.44
C ILE A 163 -6.49 -3.62 4.58
N VAL A 164 -6.70 -3.57 3.28
CA VAL A 164 -5.74 -3.02 2.31
C VAL A 164 -6.44 -2.03 1.40
N GLY A 165 -6.14 -0.74 1.57
CA GLY A 165 -6.54 0.32 0.64
C GLY A 165 -5.68 0.28 -0.62
N ILE A 166 -6.29 0.44 -1.77
CA ILE A 166 -5.66 0.26 -3.08
C ILE A 166 -5.95 1.49 -3.93
N SER A 167 -4.92 2.21 -4.37
CA SER A 167 -5.11 3.42 -5.15
C SER A 167 -3.91 3.79 -6.02
N ALA A 168 -4.01 4.88 -6.77
CA ALA A 168 -2.95 5.33 -7.68
C ALA A 168 -1.72 5.94 -6.97
N ASN A 169 -1.79 6.25 -5.69
CA ASN A 169 -0.68 6.78 -4.89
C ASN A 169 -0.89 6.49 -3.40
N ALA A 170 0.18 6.63 -2.60
CA ALA A 170 0.17 6.30 -1.18
C ALA A 170 -0.85 7.12 -0.37
N LYS A 171 -1.01 8.41 -0.66
CA LYS A 171 -1.97 9.27 0.05
C LYS A 171 -3.42 8.81 -0.17
N ALA A 172 -3.77 8.46 -1.41
CA ALA A 172 -5.10 8.00 -1.73
C ALA A 172 -5.35 6.56 -1.21
N ALA A 173 -4.34 5.69 -1.23
CA ALA A 173 -4.42 4.35 -0.62
C ALA A 173 -4.62 4.44 0.90
N GLY A 174 -3.85 5.30 1.59
CA GLY A 174 -4.03 5.58 3.01
C GLY A 174 -5.43 6.10 3.36
N ALA A 175 -5.96 7.04 2.57
CA ALA A 175 -7.32 7.53 2.77
C ALA A 175 -8.38 6.43 2.59
N ALA A 176 -8.19 5.51 1.63
CA ALA A 176 -9.09 4.36 1.47
C ALA A 176 -9.02 3.40 2.66
N SER A 177 -7.81 3.14 3.19
CA SER A 177 -7.63 2.31 4.39
C SER A 177 -8.25 2.93 5.64
N ASP A 178 -8.09 4.24 5.85
CA ASP A 178 -8.65 4.96 7.00
C ASP A 178 -10.19 4.96 6.96
N LEU A 179 -10.78 5.22 5.79
CA LEU A 179 -12.23 5.12 5.60
C LEU A 179 -12.72 3.68 5.83
N ALA A 180 -12.01 2.68 5.32
CA ALA A 180 -12.38 1.29 5.55
C ALA A 180 -12.30 0.89 7.03
N ALA A 181 -11.30 1.36 7.77
CA ALA A 181 -11.20 1.17 9.21
C ALA A 181 -12.35 1.84 9.97
N GLN A 182 -12.78 3.03 9.52
CA GLN A 182 -13.98 3.68 10.05
C GLN A 182 -15.24 2.88 9.71
N ASN A 183 -15.36 2.36 8.48
CA ASN A 183 -16.53 1.58 8.04
C ASN A 183 -16.73 0.30 8.86
N ILE A 184 -15.65 -0.45 9.16
CA ILE A 184 -15.76 -1.63 10.03
C ILE A 184 -16.18 -1.27 11.46
N THR A 185 -15.78 -0.11 11.96
CA THR A 185 -16.24 0.40 13.26
C THR A 185 -17.73 0.72 13.21
N ALA A 186 -18.19 1.38 12.15
CA ALA A 186 -19.61 1.66 11.94
C ALA A 186 -20.44 0.37 11.80
N MET A 187 -19.92 -0.64 11.07
CA MET A 187 -20.55 -1.97 10.96
C MET A 187 -20.63 -2.65 12.31
N THR A 188 -19.54 -2.69 13.08
CA THR A 188 -19.50 -3.32 14.40
C THR A 188 -20.52 -2.71 15.34
N ASN A 189 -20.57 -1.39 15.42
CA ASN A 189 -21.50 -0.66 16.28
C ASN A 189 -22.95 -0.81 15.79
N GLY A 190 -23.17 -0.77 14.48
CA GLY A 190 -24.48 -0.97 13.88
C GLY A 190 -25.04 -2.37 14.17
N GLU A 191 -24.25 -3.42 13.98
CA GLU A 191 -24.67 -4.80 14.30
C GLU A 191 -24.99 -4.96 15.79
N ALA A 192 -24.24 -4.32 16.67
CA ALA A 192 -24.51 -4.32 18.10
C ALA A 192 -25.80 -3.58 18.47
N CYS A 193 -26.21 -2.59 17.68
CA CYS A 193 -27.40 -1.77 17.91
C CYS A 193 -28.64 -2.23 17.10
N GLY A 194 -28.60 -3.43 16.50
CA GLY A 194 -29.75 -3.98 15.77
C GLY A 194 -29.54 -4.15 14.27
N GLY A 195 -28.36 -3.84 13.75
CA GLY A 195 -27.93 -4.09 12.39
C GLY A 195 -27.35 -2.88 11.67
N PHE A 196 -26.42 -3.13 10.77
CA PHE A 196 -25.87 -2.13 9.85
C PHE A 196 -26.61 -2.21 8.51
N TYR A 197 -27.37 -1.18 8.17
CA TYR A 197 -28.23 -1.13 6.99
C TYR A 197 -27.87 0.08 6.10
N PRO A 198 -26.91 -0.06 5.19
CA PRO A 198 -26.58 1.01 4.25
C PRO A 198 -27.70 1.24 3.23
N VAL A 199 -27.61 2.32 2.48
CA VAL A 199 -28.55 2.60 1.39
C VAL A 199 -28.44 1.56 0.26
N SER A 200 -29.47 1.45 -0.58
CA SER A 200 -29.49 0.49 -1.70
C SER A 200 -28.34 0.74 -2.70
N ALA A 201 -27.97 -0.30 -3.45
CA ALA A 201 -26.96 -0.21 -4.51
C ALA A 201 -27.30 0.87 -5.56
N GLU A 202 -28.58 1.08 -5.85
CA GLU A 202 -29.07 2.12 -6.73
C GLU A 202 -28.74 3.53 -6.22
N LYS A 203 -28.96 3.81 -4.93
CA LYS A 203 -28.62 5.08 -4.31
C LYS A 203 -27.12 5.26 -4.14
N LEU A 204 -26.39 4.18 -3.90
CA LEU A 204 -24.92 4.23 -3.88
C LEU A 204 -24.35 4.60 -5.24
N PHE A 205 -24.95 4.05 -6.34
CA PHE A 205 -24.57 4.43 -7.70
C PHE A 205 -24.79 5.92 -7.96
N ASP A 206 -25.94 6.46 -7.52
CA ASP A 206 -26.23 7.88 -7.68
C ASP A 206 -25.17 8.77 -7.01
N MET A 207 -24.67 8.35 -5.84
CA MET A 207 -23.59 9.04 -5.13
C MET A 207 -22.22 8.83 -5.80
N GLU A 208 -21.86 7.58 -6.13
CA GLU A 208 -20.57 7.25 -6.75
C GLU A 208 -20.39 7.97 -8.09
N TYR A 209 -21.45 8.09 -8.89
CA TYR A 209 -21.43 8.72 -10.22
C TYR A 209 -22.00 10.15 -10.24
N TRP A 210 -22.13 10.79 -9.09
CA TRP A 210 -22.48 12.20 -9.02
C TRP A 210 -21.29 13.09 -9.36
N SER A 211 -21.50 14.05 -10.27
CA SER A 211 -20.41 14.89 -10.80
C SER A 211 -19.65 15.67 -9.74
N LEU A 212 -20.32 16.10 -8.65
CA LEU A 212 -19.67 16.81 -7.55
C LEU A 212 -18.80 15.87 -6.71
N GLU A 213 -19.23 14.64 -6.47
CA GLU A 213 -18.41 13.62 -5.80
C GLU A 213 -17.21 13.22 -6.65
N GLN A 214 -17.40 13.01 -7.95
CA GLN A 214 -16.33 12.72 -8.89
C GLN A 214 -15.28 13.84 -8.96
N ALA A 215 -15.67 15.09 -8.76
CA ALA A 215 -14.74 16.22 -8.73
C ALA A 215 -13.72 16.13 -7.57
N LYS A 216 -14.06 15.47 -6.47
CA LYS A 216 -13.16 15.22 -5.32
C LYS A 216 -11.98 14.29 -5.67
N LEU A 217 -12.11 13.45 -6.71
CA LEU A 217 -11.06 12.53 -7.14
C LEU A 217 -9.96 13.20 -7.98
N GLY A 218 -10.16 14.47 -8.35
CA GLY A 218 -9.21 15.23 -9.17
C GLY A 218 -9.34 14.92 -10.67
N LYS A 219 -8.93 15.89 -11.52
CA LYS A 219 -9.01 15.81 -13.00
C LYS A 219 -7.67 16.10 -13.69
N GLY A 220 -6.57 16.25 -12.95
CA GLY A 220 -5.26 16.56 -13.52
C GLY A 220 -4.61 15.36 -14.20
N LYS A 221 -3.69 15.64 -15.16
CA LYS A 221 -2.82 14.59 -15.70
C LYS A 221 -1.90 14.10 -14.56
N PRO A 222 -1.86 12.79 -14.31
CA PRO A 222 -1.01 12.25 -13.25
C PRO A 222 0.48 12.52 -13.56
N PRO A 223 1.31 12.72 -12.54
CA PRO A 223 2.76 12.75 -12.70
C PRO A 223 3.28 11.47 -13.35
N VAL A 224 4.40 11.57 -14.08
CA VAL A 224 4.95 10.49 -14.91
C VAL A 224 5.24 9.21 -14.11
N LEU A 225 5.67 9.36 -12.84
CA LEU A 225 5.99 8.22 -11.96
C LEU A 225 4.94 8.00 -10.86
N GLN A 226 3.73 8.55 -11.02
CA GLN A 226 2.66 8.26 -10.06
C GLN A 226 2.42 6.75 -9.96
N GLY A 227 2.33 6.24 -8.72
CA GLY A 227 2.15 4.82 -8.44
C GLY A 227 3.44 4.00 -8.45
N ARG A 228 4.56 4.54 -8.94
CA ARG A 228 5.85 3.83 -8.86
C ARG A 228 6.42 3.92 -7.45
N VAL A 229 6.89 2.78 -6.95
CA VAL A 229 7.56 2.64 -5.65
C VAL A 229 9.05 2.51 -5.88
N VAL A 230 9.83 3.41 -5.30
CA VAL A 230 11.28 3.50 -5.50
C VAL A 230 11.99 3.31 -4.16
N MET A 231 12.75 2.24 -4.01
CA MET A 231 13.64 2.03 -2.85
C MET A 231 15.02 2.59 -3.14
N ILE A 232 15.59 3.32 -2.19
CA ILE A 232 16.92 3.93 -2.31
C ILE A 232 17.76 3.57 -1.08
N THR A 233 18.85 2.82 -1.26
CA THR A 233 19.80 2.53 -0.18
C THR A 233 20.79 3.67 -0.01
N GLY A 234 21.18 4.01 1.22
CA GLY A 234 21.94 5.21 1.53
C GLY A 234 21.16 6.48 1.19
N GLY A 235 19.84 6.45 1.44
CA GLY A 235 18.89 7.46 1.02
C GLY A 235 19.03 8.81 1.71
N CYS A 236 19.67 8.87 2.88
CA CYS A 236 19.93 10.10 3.64
C CYS A 236 21.22 10.79 3.23
N GLY A 237 22.10 10.10 2.50
CA GLY A 237 23.32 10.68 1.94
C GLY A 237 23.03 11.71 0.83
N ALA A 238 23.99 12.56 0.49
CA ALA A 238 23.80 13.66 -0.46
C ALA A 238 23.26 13.20 -1.83
N ILE A 239 23.80 12.10 -2.40
CA ILE A 239 23.35 11.55 -3.69
C ILE A 239 22.00 10.86 -3.52
N GLY A 240 21.82 10.05 -2.48
CA GLY A 240 20.56 9.34 -2.21
C GLY A 240 19.39 10.31 -2.03
N LEU A 241 19.56 11.35 -1.23
CA LEU A 241 18.56 12.38 -1.00
C LEU A 241 18.22 13.17 -2.27
N ALA A 242 19.23 13.56 -3.05
CA ALA A 242 18.99 14.25 -4.32
C ALA A 242 18.20 13.37 -5.30
N THR A 243 18.53 12.08 -5.36
CA THR A 243 17.81 11.07 -6.14
C THR A 243 16.38 10.90 -5.64
N ALA A 244 16.17 10.79 -4.32
CA ALA A 244 14.84 10.69 -3.72
C ALA A 244 13.96 11.89 -4.08
N LYS A 245 14.50 13.11 -3.93
CA LYS A 245 13.81 14.35 -4.30
C LYS A 245 13.44 14.39 -5.79
N ALA A 246 14.35 13.95 -6.67
CA ALA A 246 14.08 13.90 -8.11
C ALA A 246 12.93 12.94 -8.44
N PHE A 247 12.95 11.71 -7.92
CA PHE A 247 11.87 10.74 -8.12
C PHE A 247 10.54 11.22 -7.52
N ALA A 248 10.56 11.78 -6.31
CA ALA A 248 9.37 12.33 -5.65
C ALA A 248 8.74 13.48 -6.45
N ALA A 249 9.56 14.36 -7.05
CA ALA A 249 9.07 15.46 -7.89
C ALA A 249 8.32 14.96 -9.15
N PHE A 250 8.61 13.74 -9.62
CA PHE A 250 7.87 13.08 -10.68
C PHE A 250 6.70 12.21 -10.19
N GLY A 251 6.40 12.24 -8.88
CA GLY A 251 5.23 11.59 -8.28
C GLY A 251 5.46 10.17 -7.79
N ALA A 252 6.71 9.68 -7.72
CA ALA A 252 7.02 8.37 -7.15
C ALA A 252 6.85 8.34 -5.62
N ASN A 253 6.50 7.18 -5.09
CA ASN A 253 6.50 6.90 -3.66
C ASN A 253 7.91 6.41 -3.29
N ILE A 254 8.55 7.06 -2.33
CA ILE A 254 9.94 6.80 -1.98
C ILE A 254 10.01 5.96 -0.71
N PHE A 255 10.85 4.92 -0.75
CA PHE A 255 11.22 4.11 0.42
C PHE A 255 12.74 4.21 0.65
N LEU A 256 13.13 4.85 1.73
CA LEU A 256 14.54 5.05 2.07
C LEU A 256 15.06 3.93 2.97
N VAL A 257 16.26 3.46 2.68
CA VAL A 257 17.02 2.56 3.55
C VAL A 257 18.31 3.27 3.94
N ASP A 258 18.50 3.50 5.24
CA ASP A 258 19.72 4.15 5.75
C ASP A 258 20.10 3.60 7.13
N LEU A 259 21.30 3.89 7.58
CA LEU A 259 21.85 3.36 8.83
C LEU A 259 21.20 4.02 10.06
N GLU A 260 21.01 5.34 10.02
CA GLU A 260 20.62 6.14 11.19
C GLU A 260 19.15 6.54 11.17
N ASN A 261 18.39 6.08 12.16
CA ASN A 261 16.95 6.39 12.26
C ASN A 261 16.68 7.90 12.38
N LYS A 262 17.50 8.65 13.10
CA LYS A 262 17.29 10.10 13.26
C LYS A 262 17.44 10.84 11.92
N ALA A 263 18.46 10.51 11.13
CA ALA A 263 18.67 11.08 9.81
C ALA A 263 17.51 10.67 8.87
N LEU A 264 17.08 9.42 8.93
CA LEU A 264 15.95 8.89 8.17
C LEU A 264 14.66 9.67 8.44
N GLN A 265 14.27 9.83 9.71
CA GLN A 265 13.06 10.56 10.08
C GLN A 265 13.09 12.02 9.64
N SER A 266 14.24 12.69 9.79
CA SER A 266 14.42 14.07 9.30
C SER A 266 14.25 14.14 7.78
N THR A 267 14.86 13.22 7.04
CA THR A 267 14.79 13.17 5.57
C THR A 267 13.37 12.89 5.08
N LEU A 268 12.64 11.98 5.73
CA LEU A 268 11.25 11.67 5.41
C LEU A 268 10.33 12.87 5.69
N SER A 269 10.56 13.59 6.78
CA SER A 269 9.84 14.83 7.08
C SER A 269 10.04 15.90 5.98
N ASP A 270 11.25 16.03 5.46
CA ASP A 270 11.58 16.98 4.38
C ASP A 270 10.97 16.57 3.03
N LEU A 271 10.83 15.26 2.77
CA LEU A 271 10.18 14.74 1.56
C LEU A 271 8.65 14.89 1.62
N GLY A 272 8.07 14.95 2.81
CA GLY A 272 6.63 15.07 3.03
C GLY A 272 5.89 13.74 3.14
N SER A 273 4.56 13.79 3.11
CA SER A 273 3.70 12.61 3.27
C SER A 273 3.70 11.70 2.05
N GLY A 274 3.49 10.40 2.26
CA GLY A 274 3.43 9.40 1.19
C GLY A 274 4.78 8.75 0.87
N HIS A 275 5.78 9.00 1.69
CA HIS A 275 7.11 8.39 1.64
C HIS A 275 7.37 7.60 2.92
N GLY A 276 8.32 6.69 2.88
CA GLY A 276 8.67 5.85 4.02
C GLY A 276 10.10 5.36 3.99
N GLY A 277 10.44 4.51 4.95
CA GLY A 277 11.78 3.95 5.02
C GLY A 277 12.01 3.13 6.28
N VAL A 278 13.16 2.49 6.31
CA VAL A 278 13.62 1.68 7.43
C VAL A 278 15.09 1.97 7.75
N ALA A 279 15.39 2.07 9.04
CA ALA A 279 16.76 2.22 9.50
C ALA A 279 17.37 0.84 9.73
N LEU A 280 18.42 0.51 8.94
CA LEU A 280 19.16 -0.73 9.04
C LEU A 280 20.53 -0.62 8.37
N ASP A 281 21.47 -1.47 8.80
CA ASP A 281 22.75 -1.65 8.13
C ASP A 281 22.58 -2.64 6.98
N VAL A 282 22.79 -2.18 5.74
CA VAL A 282 22.64 -2.96 4.50
C VAL A 282 23.60 -4.15 4.42
N THR A 283 24.67 -4.16 5.22
CA THR A 283 25.64 -5.26 5.28
C THR A 283 25.20 -6.40 6.21
N THR A 284 24.19 -6.17 7.04
CA THR A 284 23.68 -7.17 8.00
C THR A 284 22.97 -8.29 7.26
N LYS A 285 23.20 -9.52 7.72
CA LYS A 285 22.48 -10.70 7.19
C LYS A 285 20.96 -10.53 7.35
N GLY A 286 20.21 -10.67 6.25
CA GLY A 286 18.77 -10.51 6.21
C GLY A 286 18.28 -9.07 6.02
N ALA A 287 19.17 -8.07 6.00
CA ALA A 287 18.81 -6.66 5.83
C ALA A 287 17.96 -6.42 4.57
N ALA A 288 18.34 -7.02 3.44
CA ALA A 288 17.60 -6.86 2.19
C ALA A 288 16.17 -7.40 2.28
N SER A 289 15.96 -8.59 2.87
CA SER A 289 14.60 -9.12 3.08
C SER A 289 13.78 -8.24 4.00
N HIS A 290 14.35 -7.79 5.11
CA HIS A 290 13.67 -6.88 6.04
C HIS A 290 13.28 -5.56 5.34
N ALA A 291 14.15 -4.97 4.54
CA ALA A 291 13.84 -3.75 3.81
C ALA A 291 12.72 -3.97 2.78
N MET A 292 12.72 -5.11 2.05
CA MET A 292 11.67 -5.46 1.11
C MET A 292 10.33 -5.67 1.82
N ASP A 293 10.31 -6.42 2.92
CA ASP A 293 9.09 -6.66 3.71
C ASP A 293 8.49 -5.35 4.23
N ALA A 294 9.32 -4.44 4.75
CA ALA A 294 8.88 -3.13 5.21
C ALA A 294 8.32 -2.26 4.07
N CYS A 295 8.96 -2.29 2.89
CA CYS A 295 8.48 -1.60 1.70
C CYS A 295 7.15 -2.16 1.20
N ILE A 296 7.02 -3.49 1.16
CA ILE A 296 5.79 -4.18 0.74
C ILE A 296 4.65 -3.86 1.71
N GLN A 297 4.89 -3.88 3.01
CA GLN A 297 3.87 -3.53 4.00
C GLN A 297 3.36 -2.10 3.85
N GLN A 298 4.23 -1.19 3.45
CA GLN A 298 3.90 0.23 3.32
C GLN A 298 3.26 0.58 1.97
N PHE A 299 3.67 -0.09 0.87
CA PHE A 299 3.28 0.30 -0.50
C PHE A 299 2.72 -0.85 -1.34
N GLY A 300 2.71 -2.07 -0.81
CA GLY A 300 2.26 -3.26 -1.52
C GLY A 300 3.29 -3.91 -2.45
N GLY A 301 4.45 -3.30 -2.65
CA GLY A 301 5.50 -3.84 -3.53
C GLY A 301 6.58 -2.84 -3.87
N LEU A 302 7.33 -3.13 -4.95
CA LEU A 302 8.47 -2.33 -5.41
C LEU A 302 8.49 -2.28 -6.95
N ASP A 303 8.87 -1.15 -7.53
CA ASP A 303 9.07 -0.99 -8.98
C ASP A 303 10.53 -0.73 -9.34
N ILE A 304 11.23 0.05 -8.52
CA ILE A 304 12.60 0.50 -8.82
C ILE A 304 13.45 0.37 -7.56
N LEU A 305 14.58 -0.31 -7.69
CA LEU A 305 15.65 -0.27 -6.70
C LEU A 305 16.78 0.64 -7.18
N VAL A 306 17.12 1.66 -6.39
CA VAL A 306 18.34 2.45 -6.54
C VAL A 306 19.33 1.98 -5.48
N SER A 307 20.26 1.15 -5.86
CA SER A 307 21.30 0.62 -4.98
C SER A 307 22.47 1.61 -4.93
N ASN A 308 22.49 2.45 -3.88
CA ASN A 308 23.33 3.63 -3.79
C ASN A 308 24.19 3.66 -2.51
N ALA A 309 23.88 2.87 -1.48
CA ALA A 309 24.69 2.82 -0.27
C ALA A 309 26.14 2.45 -0.59
N GLY A 310 27.10 3.20 -0.06
CA GLY A 310 28.50 2.94 -0.30
C GLY A 310 29.41 3.84 0.52
N ALA A 311 30.65 3.41 0.70
CA ALA A 311 31.71 4.20 1.34
C ALA A 311 33.04 3.88 0.70
N ALA A 312 33.97 4.82 0.83
CA ALA A 312 35.36 4.65 0.32
C ALA A 312 36.32 4.54 1.49
N TRP A 313 37.20 3.56 1.40
CA TRP A 313 38.37 3.42 2.25
C TRP A 313 39.64 3.49 1.39
N THR A 314 40.66 4.11 1.90
CA THR A 314 41.95 4.25 1.22
C THR A 314 43.04 3.64 2.07
N GLY A 315 44.09 3.07 1.44
CA GLY A 315 45.25 2.51 2.10
C GLY A 315 46.26 2.03 1.10
N GLU A 316 47.53 1.96 1.53
CA GLU A 316 48.61 1.40 0.73
C GLU A 316 48.43 -0.12 0.59
N MET A 317 48.63 -0.66 -0.61
CA MET A 317 48.43 -2.08 -0.90
C MET A 317 49.21 -3.02 0.00
N THR A 318 50.38 -2.58 0.45
CA THR A 318 51.29 -3.37 1.30
C THR A 318 50.97 -3.32 2.79
N THR A 319 50.10 -2.39 3.23
CA THR A 319 49.85 -2.14 4.65
C THR A 319 48.34 -2.05 4.95
N LEU A 320 47.48 -2.14 3.93
CA LEU A 320 46.02 -2.13 4.13
C LEU A 320 45.61 -3.37 4.95
N ASP A 321 44.87 -3.13 6.02
CA ASP A 321 44.27 -4.18 6.84
C ASP A 321 43.24 -4.99 6.02
N ASP A 322 43.34 -6.30 6.07
CA ASP A 322 42.43 -7.22 5.39
C ASP A 322 41.00 -7.03 5.81
N ASP A 323 40.71 -6.65 7.06
CA ASP A 323 39.36 -6.40 7.55
C ASP A 323 38.74 -5.14 6.92
N VAL A 324 39.57 -4.12 6.62
CA VAL A 324 39.12 -2.93 5.88
C VAL A 324 38.72 -3.31 4.45
N LEU A 325 39.52 -4.16 3.80
CA LEU A 325 39.22 -4.67 2.47
C LEU A 325 37.93 -5.48 2.46
N ARG A 326 37.76 -6.42 3.41
CA ARG A 326 36.53 -7.22 3.55
C ARG A 326 35.31 -6.32 3.77
N LYS A 327 35.40 -5.35 4.67
CA LYS A 327 34.35 -4.38 4.94
C LYS A 327 33.98 -3.57 3.70
N SER A 328 34.96 -3.21 2.88
CA SER A 328 34.68 -2.53 1.61
C SER A 328 33.89 -3.41 0.64
N PHE A 329 34.22 -4.69 0.53
CA PHE A 329 33.48 -5.64 -0.32
C PHE A 329 32.08 -5.90 0.22
N GLU A 330 31.89 -6.03 1.53
CA GLU A 330 30.58 -6.23 2.14
C GLU A 330 29.64 -5.07 1.79
N LEU A 331 30.08 -3.83 1.91
CA LEU A 331 29.24 -2.67 1.61
C LEU A 331 29.12 -2.41 0.10
N ASN A 332 30.24 -2.35 -0.64
CA ASN A 332 30.23 -1.86 -2.02
C ASN A 332 29.96 -2.95 -3.07
N PHE A 333 29.85 -4.22 -2.66
CA PHE A 333 29.53 -5.33 -3.56
C PHE A 333 28.43 -6.24 -3.02
N PHE A 334 28.62 -6.90 -1.88
CA PHE A 334 27.66 -7.90 -1.39
C PHE A 334 26.33 -7.30 -0.97
N ALA A 335 26.30 -6.11 -0.37
CA ALA A 335 25.07 -5.41 -0.06
C ALA A 335 24.27 -5.10 -1.33
N HIS A 336 24.91 -4.61 -2.39
CA HIS A 336 24.25 -4.36 -3.68
C HIS A 336 23.68 -5.64 -4.30
N GLN A 337 24.43 -6.74 -4.26
CA GLN A 337 24.02 -8.03 -4.80
C GLN A 337 22.81 -8.58 -4.03
N THR A 338 22.82 -8.52 -2.69
CA THR A 338 21.70 -9.04 -1.86
C THR A 338 20.43 -8.22 -2.04
N PHE A 339 20.52 -6.90 -2.10
CA PHE A 339 19.37 -6.02 -2.36
C PHE A 339 18.84 -6.23 -3.78
N ALA A 340 19.69 -6.34 -4.80
CA ALA A 340 19.28 -6.64 -6.17
C ALA A 340 18.54 -7.98 -6.28
N LYS A 341 19.07 -9.02 -5.61
CA LYS A 341 18.43 -10.35 -5.56
C LYS A 341 17.04 -10.28 -4.90
N ALA A 342 16.93 -9.58 -3.77
CA ALA A 342 15.66 -9.45 -3.06
C ALA A 342 14.63 -8.65 -3.88
N ALA A 343 15.03 -7.54 -4.50
CA ALA A 343 14.18 -6.75 -5.40
C ALA A 343 13.70 -7.57 -6.60
N ALA A 344 14.59 -8.35 -7.23
CA ALA A 344 14.22 -9.23 -8.34
C ALA A 344 13.16 -10.25 -7.92
N GLY A 345 13.23 -10.80 -6.70
CA GLY A 345 12.18 -11.68 -6.15
C GLY A 345 10.83 -11.00 -6.09
N VAL A 346 10.76 -9.76 -5.61
CA VAL A 346 9.50 -8.96 -5.60
C VAL A 346 8.99 -8.72 -7.01
N PHE A 347 9.86 -8.35 -7.97
CA PHE A 347 9.47 -8.12 -9.36
C PHE A 347 8.90 -9.38 -10.03
N VAL A 348 9.48 -10.55 -9.75
CA VAL A 348 8.97 -11.84 -10.24
C VAL A 348 7.59 -12.13 -9.65
N THR A 349 7.40 -11.92 -8.35
CA THR A 349 6.11 -12.14 -7.67
C THR A 349 5.02 -11.19 -8.20
N GLN A 350 5.37 -9.95 -8.53
CA GLN A 350 4.46 -8.97 -9.15
C GLN A 350 4.12 -9.32 -10.60
N GLY A 351 4.98 -10.05 -11.32
CA GLY A 351 4.76 -10.45 -12.71
C GLY A 351 4.92 -9.34 -13.76
N ARG A 352 5.22 -8.10 -13.36
CA ARG A 352 5.32 -6.93 -14.26
C ARG A 352 6.73 -6.36 -14.39
N GLY A 353 7.73 -7.12 -13.94
CA GLY A 353 9.13 -6.69 -13.97
C GLY A 353 9.43 -5.55 -12.99
N GLY A 354 10.58 -4.94 -13.17
CA GLY A 354 11.08 -3.81 -12.38
C GLY A 354 12.43 -3.32 -12.89
N GLN A 355 12.97 -2.30 -12.25
CA GLN A 355 14.26 -1.71 -12.63
C GLN A 355 15.21 -1.71 -11.45
N ILE A 356 16.48 -2.02 -11.71
CA ILE A 356 17.57 -1.94 -10.75
C ILE A 356 18.62 -0.98 -11.31
N LEU A 357 18.91 0.08 -10.54
CA LEU A 357 19.94 1.05 -10.85
C LEU A 357 21.05 0.93 -9.82
N PHE A 358 22.26 0.70 -10.27
CA PHE A 358 23.46 0.73 -9.43
C PHE A 358 24.18 2.07 -9.55
N ASN A 359 24.33 2.78 -8.43
CA ASN A 359 25.19 3.95 -8.38
C ASN A 359 26.63 3.48 -8.14
N VAL A 360 27.45 3.54 -9.18
CA VAL A 360 28.85 3.10 -9.16
C VAL A 360 29.81 4.26 -9.34
N SER A 361 30.99 4.14 -8.73
CA SER A 361 32.06 5.15 -8.89
C SER A 361 32.69 5.09 -10.28
N LYS A 362 33.10 6.25 -10.79
CA LYS A 362 33.94 6.34 -11.97
C LYS A 362 35.23 5.52 -11.83
N GLN A 363 35.66 5.25 -10.61
CA GLN A 363 36.85 4.40 -10.31
C GLN A 363 36.71 2.97 -10.87
N ALA A 364 35.46 2.50 -11.11
CA ALA A 364 35.21 1.20 -11.72
C ALA A 364 35.71 1.11 -13.17
N VAL A 365 35.78 2.25 -13.89
CA VAL A 365 36.17 2.29 -15.33
C VAL A 365 37.40 3.15 -15.55
N ASN A 366 37.70 4.10 -14.67
CA ASN A 366 38.89 4.97 -14.73
C ASN A 366 39.43 5.22 -13.33
N PRO A 367 40.15 4.24 -12.76
CA PRO A 367 40.71 4.37 -11.41
C PRO A 367 41.69 5.54 -11.33
N GLY A 368 41.50 6.37 -10.30
CA GLY A 368 42.42 7.45 -9.97
C GLY A 368 43.78 6.92 -9.47
N LYS A 369 44.76 7.80 -9.40
CA LYS A 369 46.06 7.51 -8.79
C LYS A 369 45.92 7.42 -7.28
#